data_e8fdadaa076b94febfd9b9e180c5099d
#
_entry.id   e8fdadaa076b94febfd9b9e180c5099d
#
_cell.length_a   1.000
_cell.length_b   1.000
_cell.length_c   1.000
_cell.angle_alpha   90.00
_cell.angle_beta   90.00
_cell.angle_gamma   90.00
#
_symmetry.space_group_name_H-M   'P 1'
#
loop_
_entity.id
_entity.type
_entity.pdbx_description
1 polymer ?
#
loop_
_entity_poly.entity_id
_entity_poly.type
_entity_poly.pdbx_seq_one_letter_code
_entity_poly.pdbx_strand_id
1 'polypeptide(L)'
;IKIVANHILPMIFPQVAELTIGIENMAGKMSHKKFREMNDHLKNGGVLIICPAGKLASWSLSGLQEHQWNPGFLQLAMRNNAALVPVHITGSNSKTYYLAATVWRQLSNIMIIREALRHRGKTMKIKVGQQIALSSFNRFNKDLSAASSVCLMHLQSIGENGPALVDTVSPQQLTGSRESLINAIEECEVLRQFDDGRKLLIFRCNTLGDSPIIDELGRLRERCYRDIGAGSGKDRDNDVFDETYYHVILWDPSDEEILGAYRLIPVGEQLAQHGITGLYSNSLFKYHNNAYSCLSQCVEIGRGFIQKPYQKSNVLDYLWRGIFDFIKRYPDYKYLLGVLTIPGSFPEEVQKLIVSFYNMYFPSSVNFCTPIQLFTAEGAQSDSPFSGNDFRDDWRVLNDLLREKGYELPWPFKQSAKWFSPGGSSILAFTKDDAFHSIAGLNLSALDKLNEIYFKHYLKD
;
A
#
# COMPACT_ATOMS: atom_id res chain seq x y z
N ILE A 1 -9.41 6.12 -18.70
CA ILE A 1 -10.11 4.82 -18.68
C ILE A 1 -9.83 4.13 -20.00
N LYS A 2 -9.54 2.81 -19.98
CA LYS A 2 -9.44 1.96 -21.16
C LYS A 2 -10.29 0.69 -20.99
N ILE A 3 -10.87 0.21 -22.07
CA ILE A 3 -11.66 -1.03 -22.10
C ILE A 3 -10.83 -2.10 -22.83
N VAL A 4 -10.64 -3.24 -22.17
CA VAL A 4 -9.98 -4.40 -22.80
C VAL A 4 -11.02 -5.19 -23.57
N ALA A 5 -10.95 -5.17 -24.90
CA ALA A 5 -11.94 -5.76 -25.79
C ALA A 5 -11.31 -6.43 -27.01
N ASN A 6 -12.13 -7.16 -27.77
CA ASN A 6 -11.68 -7.69 -29.05
C ASN A 6 -11.29 -6.55 -30.01
N HIS A 7 -10.21 -6.72 -30.75
CA HIS A 7 -9.71 -5.74 -31.74
C HIS A 7 -10.72 -5.35 -32.82
N ILE A 8 -11.79 -6.14 -32.98
CA ILE A 8 -12.89 -5.86 -33.92
C ILE A 8 -13.77 -4.72 -33.39
N LEU A 9 -13.86 -4.49 -32.06
CA LEU A 9 -14.74 -3.47 -31.49
C LEU A 9 -14.46 -2.06 -32.01
N PRO A 10 -13.21 -1.57 -32.04
CA PRO A 10 -12.90 -0.25 -32.59
C PRO A 10 -13.06 -0.18 -34.13
N MET A 11 -13.05 -1.32 -34.83
CA MET A 11 -13.32 -1.36 -36.27
C MET A 11 -14.82 -1.14 -36.56
N ILE A 12 -15.70 -1.71 -35.70
CA ILE A 12 -17.15 -1.54 -35.84
C ILE A 12 -17.60 -0.17 -35.30
N PHE A 13 -16.98 0.28 -34.21
CA PHE A 13 -17.28 1.53 -33.53
C PHE A 13 -16.04 2.40 -33.39
N PRO A 14 -15.64 3.15 -34.44
CA PRO A 14 -14.43 3.98 -34.40
C PRO A 14 -14.39 5.00 -33.24
N GLN A 15 -15.55 5.43 -32.75
CA GLN A 15 -15.67 6.37 -31.65
C GLN A 15 -15.08 5.86 -30.31
N VAL A 16 -14.96 4.53 -30.14
CA VAL A 16 -14.38 3.93 -28.96
C VAL A 16 -12.93 3.48 -29.15
N ALA A 17 -12.32 3.76 -30.29
CA ALA A 17 -10.97 3.30 -30.62
C ALA A 17 -9.93 3.79 -29.62
N GLU A 18 -9.98 5.07 -29.24
CA GLU A 18 -9.08 5.67 -28.25
C GLU A 18 -9.27 5.12 -26.82
N LEU A 19 -10.46 4.60 -26.53
CA LEU A 19 -10.81 4.02 -25.25
C LEU A 19 -10.54 2.51 -25.18
N THR A 20 -10.08 1.89 -26.28
CA THR A 20 -10.00 0.43 -26.37
C THR A 20 -8.56 -0.05 -26.47
N ILE A 21 -8.21 -1.04 -25.62
CA ILE A 21 -7.02 -1.88 -25.81
C ILE A 21 -7.49 -3.15 -26.52
N GLY A 22 -7.24 -3.23 -27.81
CA GLY A 22 -7.67 -4.34 -28.66
C GLY A 22 -6.81 -5.58 -28.43
N ILE A 23 -7.44 -6.74 -28.16
CA ILE A 23 -6.80 -8.06 -28.06
C ILE A 23 -7.32 -8.97 -29.17
N GLU A 24 -6.42 -9.69 -29.85
CA GLU A 24 -6.76 -10.55 -31.01
C GLU A 24 -7.46 -11.84 -30.58
N ASN A 25 -7.08 -12.39 -29.45
CA ASN A 25 -7.63 -13.64 -28.93
C ASN A 25 -8.02 -13.50 -27.46
N MET A 26 -9.27 -13.21 -27.19
CA MET A 26 -9.81 -13.05 -25.82
C MET A 26 -9.79 -14.34 -24.99
N ALA A 27 -9.65 -15.52 -25.63
CA ALA A 27 -9.66 -16.83 -24.97
C ALA A 27 -8.27 -17.48 -24.88
N GLY A 28 -7.25 -16.89 -25.50
CA GLY A 28 -5.90 -17.42 -25.58
C GLY A 28 -4.89 -16.68 -24.71
N LYS A 29 -3.60 -17.06 -24.86
CA LYS A 29 -2.51 -16.34 -24.21
C LYS A 29 -2.44 -14.91 -24.78
N MET A 30 -2.52 -13.94 -23.91
CA MET A 30 -2.35 -12.53 -24.26
C MET A 30 -0.93 -12.27 -24.74
N SER A 31 -0.75 -11.44 -25.77
CA SER A 31 0.58 -11.07 -26.23
C SER A 31 1.31 -10.23 -25.18
N HIS A 32 2.61 -10.46 -25.00
CA HIS A 32 3.43 -9.68 -24.06
C HIS A 32 3.37 -8.17 -24.30
N LYS A 33 3.22 -7.75 -25.57
CA LYS A 33 3.07 -6.34 -25.95
C LYS A 33 1.78 -5.73 -25.33
N LYS A 34 0.65 -6.43 -25.46
CA LYS A 34 -0.64 -5.95 -24.91
C LYS A 34 -0.69 -5.99 -23.41
N PHE A 35 -0.10 -7.00 -22.78
CA PHE A 35 0.06 -7.04 -21.32
C PHE A 35 0.87 -5.87 -20.82
N ARG A 36 1.98 -5.52 -21.50
CA ARG A 36 2.79 -4.35 -21.17
C ARG A 36 2.00 -3.05 -21.31
N GLU A 37 1.25 -2.88 -22.40
CA GLU A 37 0.40 -1.70 -22.63
C GLU A 37 -0.62 -1.49 -21.48
N MET A 38 -1.28 -2.56 -21.02
CA MET A 38 -2.20 -2.49 -19.86
C MET A 38 -1.47 -2.18 -18.55
N ASN A 39 -0.32 -2.81 -18.34
CA ASN A 39 0.51 -2.58 -17.18
C ASN A 39 0.99 -1.12 -17.09
N ASP A 40 1.45 -0.55 -18.21
CA ASP A 40 1.91 0.83 -18.28
C ASP A 40 0.75 1.82 -18.08
N HIS A 41 -0.46 1.49 -18.58
CA HIS A 41 -1.64 2.29 -18.35
C HIS A 41 -2.01 2.34 -16.86
N LEU A 42 -1.95 1.20 -16.15
CA LEU A 42 -2.20 1.16 -14.70
C LEU A 42 -1.12 1.89 -13.91
N LYS A 43 0.17 1.74 -14.27
CA LYS A 43 1.28 2.46 -13.63
C LYS A 43 1.15 3.98 -13.73
N ASN A 44 0.53 4.47 -14.80
CA ASN A 44 0.26 5.89 -15.01
C ASN A 44 -1.06 6.35 -14.36
N GLY A 45 -1.62 5.58 -13.43
CA GLY A 45 -2.87 5.92 -12.73
C GLY A 45 -4.13 5.71 -13.56
N GLY A 46 -4.04 4.98 -14.68
CA GLY A 46 -5.19 4.69 -15.54
C GLY A 46 -6.12 3.62 -14.97
N VAL A 47 -7.34 3.57 -15.49
CA VAL A 47 -8.36 2.58 -15.13
C VAL A 47 -8.60 1.62 -16.28
N LEU A 48 -8.64 0.32 -16.00
CA LEU A 48 -8.97 -0.74 -16.96
C LEU A 48 -10.33 -1.34 -16.64
N ILE A 49 -11.17 -1.46 -17.67
CA ILE A 49 -12.41 -2.27 -17.63
C ILE A 49 -12.11 -3.57 -18.35
N ILE A 50 -12.24 -4.70 -17.62
CA ILE A 50 -11.90 -6.03 -18.14
C ILE A 50 -13.08 -6.96 -17.91
N CYS A 51 -13.45 -7.73 -18.96
CA CYS A 51 -14.35 -8.87 -18.87
C CYS A 51 -13.52 -10.15 -18.87
N PRO A 52 -13.22 -10.74 -17.69
CA PRO A 52 -12.19 -11.80 -17.58
C PRO A 52 -12.52 -13.11 -18.27
N ALA A 53 -13.81 -13.41 -18.50
CA ALA A 53 -14.24 -14.60 -19.24
C ALA A 53 -13.74 -14.59 -20.69
N GLY A 54 -13.54 -13.41 -21.29
CA GLY A 54 -13.11 -13.26 -22.68
C GLY A 54 -14.05 -13.89 -23.72
N LYS A 55 -15.19 -14.43 -23.27
CA LYS A 55 -16.23 -15.06 -24.09
C LYS A 55 -17.58 -14.68 -23.49
N LEU A 56 -18.60 -14.66 -24.35
CA LEU A 56 -19.97 -14.50 -23.92
C LEU A 56 -20.44 -15.79 -23.24
N ALA A 57 -21.30 -15.62 -22.21
CA ALA A 57 -21.93 -16.74 -21.52
C ALA A 57 -22.64 -17.68 -22.51
N SER A 58 -22.63 -18.97 -22.25
CA SER A 58 -23.27 -19.98 -23.08
C SER A 58 -24.54 -20.51 -22.42
N TRP A 59 -25.51 -20.95 -23.25
CA TRP A 59 -26.72 -21.56 -22.76
C TRP A 59 -26.52 -23.07 -22.57
N SER A 60 -26.87 -23.59 -21.40
CA SER A 60 -26.90 -25.03 -21.08
C SER A 60 -28.28 -25.47 -20.59
N LEU A 61 -28.46 -26.76 -20.33
CA LEU A 61 -29.71 -27.31 -19.77
C LEU A 61 -30.03 -26.72 -18.37
N SER A 62 -28.99 -26.27 -17.63
CA SER A 62 -29.13 -25.60 -16.34
C SER A 62 -29.30 -24.07 -16.45
N GLY A 63 -29.40 -23.51 -17.66
CA GLY A 63 -29.52 -22.07 -17.88
C GLY A 63 -28.27 -21.43 -18.47
N LEU A 64 -28.16 -20.12 -18.30
CA LEU A 64 -27.02 -19.33 -18.78
C LEU A 64 -25.82 -19.59 -17.89
N GLN A 65 -24.70 -20.06 -18.48
CA GLN A 65 -23.45 -20.34 -17.77
C GLN A 65 -22.36 -19.38 -18.21
N GLU A 66 -21.73 -18.77 -17.21
CA GLU A 66 -20.52 -17.98 -17.38
C GLU A 66 -19.32 -18.91 -17.61
N HIS A 67 -18.39 -18.52 -18.46
CA HIS A 67 -17.15 -19.25 -18.68
C HIS A 67 -16.15 -18.98 -17.57
N GLN A 68 -15.22 -19.92 -17.37
CA GLN A 68 -14.09 -19.76 -16.45
C GLN A 68 -13.31 -18.48 -16.80
N TRP A 69 -12.98 -17.68 -15.79
CA TRP A 69 -12.27 -16.45 -15.95
C TRP A 69 -10.77 -16.65 -16.16
N ASN A 70 -10.18 -15.86 -17.04
CA ASN A 70 -8.73 -15.84 -17.22
C ASN A 70 -8.08 -15.03 -16.07
N PRO A 71 -7.08 -15.59 -15.36
CA PRO A 71 -6.49 -14.94 -14.19
C PRO A 71 -5.59 -13.74 -14.50
N GLY A 72 -5.39 -13.36 -15.75
CA GLY A 72 -4.52 -12.25 -16.15
C GLY A 72 -4.90 -10.90 -15.54
N PHE A 73 -6.18 -10.67 -15.24
CA PHE A 73 -6.62 -9.45 -14.55
C PHE A 73 -6.13 -9.40 -13.11
N LEU A 74 -6.09 -10.53 -12.40
CA LEU A 74 -5.53 -10.62 -11.04
C LEU A 74 -4.02 -10.36 -11.06
N GLN A 75 -3.32 -10.94 -12.03
CA GLN A 75 -1.89 -10.72 -12.19
C GLN A 75 -1.58 -9.23 -12.43
N LEU A 76 -2.37 -8.54 -13.24
CA LEU A 76 -2.25 -7.09 -13.46
C LEU A 76 -2.54 -6.29 -12.18
N ALA A 77 -3.63 -6.63 -11.47
CA ALA A 77 -4.01 -5.95 -10.25
C ALA A 77 -2.94 -6.11 -9.17
N MET A 78 -2.47 -7.34 -8.90
CA MET A 78 -1.44 -7.61 -7.90
C MET A 78 -0.11 -6.96 -8.24
N ARG A 79 0.32 -7.00 -9.51
CA ARG A 79 1.59 -6.41 -9.96
C ARG A 79 1.64 -4.89 -9.80
N ASN A 80 0.51 -4.23 -9.95
CA ASN A 80 0.41 -2.76 -9.89
C ASN A 80 -0.22 -2.27 -8.59
N ASN A 81 -0.52 -3.15 -7.65
CA ASN A 81 -1.34 -2.85 -6.46
C ASN A 81 -2.60 -2.05 -6.84
N ALA A 82 -3.24 -2.42 -7.96
CA ALA A 82 -4.38 -1.70 -8.50
C ALA A 82 -5.67 -2.13 -7.80
N ALA A 83 -6.53 -1.16 -7.47
CA ALA A 83 -7.85 -1.41 -6.90
C ALA A 83 -8.67 -2.33 -7.82
N LEU A 84 -9.19 -3.43 -7.27
CA LEU A 84 -10.05 -4.38 -7.98
C LEU A 84 -11.49 -4.19 -7.55
N VAL A 85 -12.31 -3.62 -8.44
CA VAL A 85 -13.73 -3.33 -8.17
C VAL A 85 -14.61 -4.23 -9.03
N PRO A 86 -15.40 -5.15 -8.45
CA PRO A 86 -16.32 -5.99 -9.20
C PRO A 86 -17.55 -5.19 -9.65
N VAL A 87 -17.94 -5.35 -10.91
CA VAL A 87 -19.12 -4.70 -11.48
C VAL A 87 -20.01 -5.74 -12.14
N HIS A 88 -21.17 -5.99 -11.55
CA HIS A 88 -22.18 -6.90 -12.09
C HIS A 88 -23.16 -6.16 -12.97
N ILE A 89 -23.30 -6.61 -14.22
CA ILE A 89 -24.24 -6.06 -15.19
C ILE A 89 -25.35 -7.09 -15.43
N THR A 90 -26.59 -6.73 -15.11
CA THR A 90 -27.74 -7.61 -15.34
C THR A 90 -28.22 -7.45 -16.77
N GLY A 91 -28.11 -8.49 -17.55
CA GLY A 91 -28.61 -8.51 -18.93
C GLY A 91 -28.38 -9.88 -19.57
N SER A 92 -29.13 -10.18 -20.59
CA SER A 92 -28.97 -11.38 -21.42
C SER A 92 -29.28 -11.10 -22.87
N ASN A 93 -28.61 -11.75 -23.77
CA ASN A 93 -28.94 -11.75 -25.18
C ASN A 93 -30.25 -12.55 -25.43
N SER A 94 -30.78 -12.47 -26.61
CA SER A 94 -31.98 -13.22 -26.96
C SER A 94 -31.74 -14.74 -26.99
N LYS A 95 -32.80 -15.52 -26.75
CA LYS A 95 -32.71 -16.98 -26.88
C LYS A 95 -32.27 -17.39 -28.28
N THR A 96 -32.71 -16.65 -29.32
CA THR A 96 -32.29 -16.87 -30.72
C THR A 96 -30.79 -16.63 -30.91
N TYR A 97 -30.20 -15.66 -30.22
CA TYR A 97 -28.75 -15.45 -30.22
C TYR A 97 -27.98 -16.64 -29.66
N TYR A 98 -28.38 -17.14 -28.49
CA TYR A 98 -27.75 -18.29 -27.87
C TYR A 98 -27.91 -19.55 -28.69
N LEU A 99 -29.08 -19.79 -29.29
CA LEU A 99 -29.30 -20.92 -30.21
C LEU A 99 -28.36 -20.83 -31.42
N ALA A 100 -28.29 -19.65 -32.07
CA ALA A 100 -27.37 -19.44 -33.17
C ALA A 100 -25.89 -19.64 -32.80
N ALA A 101 -25.49 -19.19 -31.61
CA ALA A 101 -24.15 -19.38 -31.09
C ALA A 101 -23.79 -20.85 -30.86
N THR A 102 -24.78 -21.68 -30.54
CA THR A 102 -24.61 -23.13 -30.35
C THR A 102 -24.46 -23.87 -31.69
N VAL A 103 -25.21 -23.43 -32.73
CA VAL A 103 -25.22 -24.10 -34.03
C VAL A 103 -24.05 -23.63 -34.92
N TRP A 104 -23.79 -22.32 -34.93
CA TRP A 104 -22.74 -21.75 -35.81
C TRP A 104 -22.14 -20.48 -35.24
N ARG A 105 -20.95 -20.60 -34.70
CA ARG A 105 -20.22 -19.53 -33.99
C ARG A 105 -20.00 -18.26 -34.82
N GLN A 106 -19.87 -18.36 -36.14
CA GLN A 106 -19.68 -17.19 -37.01
C GLN A 106 -20.99 -16.36 -37.13
N LEU A 107 -22.16 -17.01 -37.08
CA LEU A 107 -23.45 -16.35 -37.11
C LEU A 107 -23.71 -15.49 -35.87
N SER A 108 -23.24 -15.93 -34.70
CA SER A 108 -23.38 -15.18 -33.46
C SER A 108 -22.60 -13.85 -33.51
N ASN A 109 -21.47 -13.78 -34.19
CA ASN A 109 -20.68 -12.56 -34.34
C ASN A 109 -21.46 -11.49 -35.17
N ILE A 110 -22.19 -11.91 -36.18
CA ILE A 110 -23.05 -11.00 -36.98
C ILE A 110 -24.25 -10.54 -36.16
N MET A 111 -24.83 -11.44 -35.34
CA MET A 111 -26.00 -11.14 -34.53
C MET A 111 -25.69 -10.20 -33.34
N ILE A 112 -24.40 -10.04 -32.95
CA ILE A 112 -24.04 -9.19 -31.81
C ILE A 112 -24.48 -7.74 -32.02
N ILE A 113 -24.37 -7.23 -33.24
CA ILE A 113 -24.85 -5.87 -33.61
C ILE A 113 -26.35 -5.75 -33.45
N ARG A 114 -27.08 -6.77 -33.88
CA ARG A 114 -28.56 -6.83 -33.73
C ARG A 114 -28.95 -6.85 -32.24
N GLU A 115 -28.24 -7.63 -31.43
CA GLU A 115 -28.51 -7.68 -29.97
C GLU A 115 -28.17 -6.33 -29.29
N ALA A 116 -27.09 -5.67 -29.67
CA ALA A 116 -26.77 -4.33 -29.18
C ALA A 116 -27.89 -3.31 -29.53
N LEU A 117 -28.36 -3.33 -30.74
CA LEU A 117 -29.48 -2.47 -31.17
C LEU A 117 -30.80 -2.80 -30.45
N ARG A 118 -31.04 -4.07 -30.12
CA ARG A 118 -32.21 -4.53 -29.35
C ARG A 118 -32.24 -3.96 -27.93
N HIS A 119 -31.08 -3.66 -27.35
CA HIS A 119 -30.95 -3.05 -26.03
C HIS A 119 -31.07 -1.53 -26.05
N ARG A 120 -31.12 -0.89 -27.22
CA ARG A 120 -31.29 0.57 -27.34
C ARG A 120 -32.60 1.02 -26.67
N GLY A 121 -32.48 2.02 -25.79
CA GLY A 121 -33.63 2.57 -25.05
C GLY A 121 -34.08 1.71 -23.87
N LYS A 122 -33.38 0.61 -23.54
CA LYS A 122 -33.68 -0.19 -22.35
C LYS A 122 -32.78 0.18 -21.18
N THR A 123 -33.32 0.07 -19.97
CA THR A 123 -32.56 0.26 -18.75
C THR A 123 -31.74 -0.99 -18.46
N MET A 124 -30.45 -0.81 -18.24
CA MET A 124 -29.54 -1.85 -17.73
C MET A 124 -29.31 -1.64 -16.24
N LYS A 125 -29.42 -2.71 -15.46
CA LYS A 125 -29.09 -2.66 -14.01
C LYS A 125 -27.62 -2.99 -13.83
N ILE A 126 -26.91 -2.09 -13.17
CA ILE A 126 -25.50 -2.25 -12.83
C ILE A 126 -25.39 -2.23 -11.31
N LYS A 127 -24.70 -3.24 -10.74
CA LYS A 127 -24.34 -3.28 -9.33
C LYS A 127 -22.83 -3.19 -9.21
N VAL A 128 -22.35 -2.17 -8.52
CA VAL A 128 -20.94 -1.98 -8.22
C VAL A 128 -20.70 -2.52 -6.81
N GLY A 129 -19.83 -3.53 -6.69
CA GLY A 129 -19.44 -4.08 -5.39
C GLY A 129 -18.34 -3.24 -4.74
N GLN A 130 -18.03 -3.57 -3.50
CA GLN A 130 -16.91 -2.98 -2.79
C GLN A 130 -15.57 -3.42 -3.41
N GLN A 131 -14.54 -2.62 -3.24
CA GLN A 131 -13.19 -2.96 -3.66
C GLN A 131 -12.76 -4.26 -2.97
N ILE A 132 -12.21 -5.21 -3.72
CA ILE A 132 -11.66 -6.45 -3.18
C ILE A 132 -10.27 -6.19 -2.59
N ALA A 133 -10.02 -6.66 -1.38
CA ALA A 133 -8.70 -6.64 -0.78
C ALA A 133 -7.78 -7.65 -1.50
N LEU A 134 -6.67 -7.20 -2.09
CA LEU A 134 -5.74 -8.10 -2.81
C LEU A 134 -5.11 -9.14 -1.88
N SER A 135 -5.00 -8.85 -0.59
CA SER A 135 -4.56 -9.78 0.45
C SER A 135 -5.45 -11.04 0.56
N SER A 136 -6.73 -10.96 0.18
CA SER A 136 -7.64 -12.12 0.12
C SER A 136 -7.11 -13.26 -0.74
N PHE A 137 -6.23 -12.93 -1.70
CA PHE A 137 -5.69 -13.92 -2.63
C PHE A 137 -4.43 -14.62 -2.14
N ASN A 138 -3.83 -14.17 -1.03
CA ASN A 138 -2.63 -14.80 -0.44
C ASN A 138 -2.88 -16.26 -0.04
N ARG A 139 -4.11 -16.59 0.37
CA ARG A 139 -4.53 -17.97 0.74
C ARG A 139 -4.46 -18.99 -0.40
N PHE A 140 -4.37 -18.54 -1.65
CA PHE A 140 -4.34 -19.41 -2.82
C PHE A 140 -2.92 -19.84 -3.25
N ASN A 141 -1.86 -19.51 -2.48
CA ASN A 141 -0.47 -19.95 -2.73
C ASN A 141 -0.03 -19.80 -4.19
N LYS A 142 -0.35 -18.67 -4.84
CA LYS A 142 -0.08 -18.36 -6.25
C LYS A 142 -0.97 -19.10 -7.27
N ASP A 143 -1.95 -19.90 -6.85
CA ASP A 143 -2.96 -20.41 -7.78
C ASP A 143 -3.97 -19.33 -8.15
N LEU A 144 -3.56 -18.51 -9.13
CA LEU A 144 -4.41 -17.42 -9.65
C LEU A 144 -5.65 -17.93 -10.37
N SER A 145 -5.70 -19.21 -10.79
CA SER A 145 -6.88 -19.80 -11.42
C SER A 145 -7.97 -20.06 -10.39
N ALA A 146 -7.62 -20.62 -9.23
CA ALA A 146 -8.54 -20.78 -8.11
C ALA A 146 -9.02 -19.42 -7.59
N ALA A 147 -8.12 -18.45 -7.43
CA ALA A 147 -8.47 -17.07 -7.04
C ALA A 147 -9.45 -16.41 -8.02
N SER A 148 -9.24 -16.60 -9.30
CA SER A 148 -10.11 -16.08 -10.38
C SER A 148 -11.51 -16.71 -10.32
N SER A 149 -11.62 -18.00 -10.00
CA SER A 149 -12.90 -18.69 -9.83
C SER A 149 -13.68 -18.14 -8.63
N VAL A 150 -13.00 -17.80 -7.53
CA VAL A 150 -13.64 -17.17 -6.36
C VAL A 150 -14.11 -15.75 -6.70
N CYS A 151 -13.37 -14.99 -7.51
CA CYS A 151 -13.84 -13.68 -8.00
C CYS A 151 -15.12 -13.78 -8.83
N LEU A 152 -15.24 -14.81 -9.67
CA LEU A 152 -16.47 -15.06 -10.44
C LEU A 152 -17.64 -15.35 -9.50
N MET A 153 -17.47 -16.26 -8.54
CA MET A 153 -18.52 -16.57 -7.55
C MET A 153 -18.92 -15.33 -6.74
N HIS A 154 -17.92 -14.52 -6.33
CA HIS A 154 -18.18 -13.27 -5.62
C HIS A 154 -19.00 -12.27 -6.47
N LEU A 155 -18.68 -12.13 -7.76
CA LEU A 155 -19.47 -11.29 -8.67
C LEU A 155 -20.90 -11.78 -8.82
N GLN A 156 -21.13 -13.09 -8.90
CA GLN A 156 -22.46 -13.70 -8.95
C GLN A 156 -23.23 -13.43 -7.66
N SER A 157 -22.59 -13.60 -6.50
CA SER A 157 -23.17 -13.27 -5.19
C SER A 157 -23.62 -11.80 -5.11
N ILE A 158 -22.79 -10.85 -5.61
CA ILE A 158 -23.19 -9.43 -5.70
C ILE A 158 -24.44 -9.27 -6.57
N GLY A 159 -24.51 -9.98 -7.70
CA GLY A 159 -25.68 -9.99 -8.59
C GLY A 159 -26.96 -10.36 -7.86
N GLU A 160 -26.90 -11.33 -6.97
CA GLU A 160 -28.00 -11.92 -6.20
C GLU A 160 -28.26 -11.23 -4.84
N ASN A 161 -27.53 -10.17 -4.49
CA ASN A 161 -27.49 -9.53 -3.15
C ASN A 161 -27.04 -10.50 -2.02
N GLY A 162 -26.20 -11.47 -2.38
CA GLY A 162 -25.62 -12.41 -1.44
C GLY A 162 -24.41 -11.83 -0.66
N PRO A 163 -23.83 -12.61 0.25
CA PRO A 163 -22.69 -12.21 1.07
C PRO A 163 -21.41 -12.04 0.24
N ALA A 164 -20.46 -11.26 0.77
CA ALA A 164 -19.11 -11.22 0.22
C ALA A 164 -18.39 -12.56 0.43
N LEU A 165 -17.74 -13.07 -0.63
CA LEU A 165 -16.97 -14.32 -0.60
C LEU A 165 -15.45 -14.08 -0.51
N VAL A 166 -15.05 -12.83 -0.54
CA VAL A 166 -13.68 -12.33 -0.38
C VAL A 166 -13.70 -11.13 0.54
N ASP A 167 -12.57 -10.84 1.18
CA ASP A 167 -12.46 -9.65 2.00
C ASP A 167 -12.55 -8.41 1.12
N THR A 168 -13.34 -7.45 1.55
CA THR A 168 -13.54 -6.18 0.83
C THR A 168 -12.92 -5.04 1.61
N VAL A 169 -12.53 -4.01 0.89
CA VAL A 169 -11.96 -2.79 1.45
C VAL A 169 -13.07 -1.78 1.65
N SER A 170 -13.25 -1.33 2.88
CA SER A 170 -14.23 -0.29 3.18
C SER A 170 -13.91 1.02 2.46
N PRO A 171 -14.90 1.71 1.92
CA PRO A 171 -14.70 3.03 1.32
C PRO A 171 -14.28 4.03 2.40
N GLN A 172 -13.24 4.81 2.11
CA GLN A 172 -12.77 5.85 3.02
C GLN A 172 -13.67 7.07 2.90
N GLN A 173 -14.42 7.36 3.94
CA GLN A 173 -15.25 8.57 4.04
C GLN A 173 -14.61 9.58 4.98
N LEU A 174 -14.72 10.87 4.64
CA LEU A 174 -14.47 11.96 5.59
C LEU A 174 -15.45 11.82 6.75
N THR A 175 -14.92 11.79 7.96
CA THR A 175 -15.75 11.82 9.18
C THR A 175 -15.65 13.22 9.76
N GLY A 176 -16.78 13.86 9.93
CA GLY A 176 -16.84 15.24 10.40
C GLY A 176 -16.84 16.27 9.26
N SER A 177 -17.09 17.51 9.61
CA SER A 177 -17.05 18.61 8.65
C SER A 177 -15.59 19.05 8.42
N ARG A 178 -15.27 19.50 7.21
CA ARG A 178 -13.97 20.13 6.90
C ARG A 178 -13.68 21.30 7.83
N GLU A 179 -14.70 22.05 8.19
CA GLU A 179 -14.64 23.17 9.11
C GLU A 179 -14.16 22.76 10.50
N SER A 180 -14.64 21.61 11.03
CA SER A 180 -14.19 21.11 12.35
C SER A 180 -12.72 20.70 12.31
N LEU A 181 -12.21 20.15 11.18
CA LEU A 181 -10.80 19.85 11.01
C LEU A 181 -9.97 21.14 10.98
N ILE A 182 -10.36 22.14 10.21
CA ILE A 182 -9.64 23.42 10.09
C ILE A 182 -9.55 24.09 11.46
N ASN A 183 -10.65 24.20 12.20
CA ASN A 183 -10.68 24.79 13.54
C ASN A 183 -9.73 24.02 14.50
N ALA A 184 -9.73 22.71 14.47
CA ALA A 184 -8.82 21.91 15.29
C ALA A 184 -7.34 22.08 14.88
N ILE A 185 -7.06 22.26 13.61
CA ILE A 185 -5.70 22.53 13.08
C ILE A 185 -5.21 23.92 13.51
N GLU A 186 -6.09 24.92 13.56
CA GLU A 186 -5.74 26.27 13.99
C GLU A 186 -5.36 26.35 15.48
N GLU A 187 -5.89 25.42 16.31
CA GLU A 187 -5.52 25.30 17.72
C GLU A 187 -4.18 24.59 17.95
N CYS A 188 -3.58 23.99 16.91
CA CYS A 188 -2.31 23.29 17.04
C CYS A 188 -1.14 24.24 17.26
N GLU A 189 -0.17 23.81 18.06
CA GLU A 189 1.10 24.51 18.20
C GLU A 189 1.87 24.48 16.90
N VAL A 190 2.34 25.66 16.42
CA VAL A 190 3.19 25.78 15.23
C VAL A 190 4.65 25.56 15.64
N LEU A 191 5.27 24.49 15.13
CA LEU A 191 6.69 24.24 15.29
C LEU A 191 7.53 25.12 14.38
N ARG A 192 7.10 25.27 13.13
CA ARG A 192 7.81 26.03 12.09
C ARG A 192 6.85 26.49 11.02
N GLN A 193 7.12 27.67 10.48
CA GLN A 193 6.47 28.17 9.25
C GLN A 193 7.53 28.32 8.16
N PHE A 194 7.19 27.91 6.92
CA PHE A 194 8.06 28.00 5.75
C PHE A 194 7.69 29.21 4.89
N ASP A 195 8.65 29.62 4.04
CA ASP A 195 8.49 30.77 3.14
C ASP A 195 7.38 30.57 2.10
N ASP A 196 7.06 29.31 1.78
CA ASP A 196 5.95 28.93 0.88
C ASP A 196 4.57 28.94 1.57
N GLY A 197 4.50 29.40 2.81
CA GLY A 197 3.26 29.50 3.61
C GLY A 197 2.89 28.23 4.38
N ARG A 198 3.51 27.09 4.10
CA ARG A 198 3.25 25.84 4.80
C ARG A 198 3.67 25.91 6.26
N LYS A 199 2.98 25.12 7.10
CA LYS A 199 3.22 25.10 8.53
C LYS A 199 3.49 23.67 9.00
N LEU A 200 4.53 23.49 9.81
CA LEU A 200 4.71 22.31 10.65
C LEU A 200 4.00 22.55 11.97
N LEU A 201 3.12 21.63 12.28
CA LEU A 201 2.32 21.65 13.49
C LEU A 201 2.71 20.47 14.36
N ILE A 202 2.58 20.64 15.68
CA ILE A 202 2.61 19.53 16.61
C ILE A 202 1.25 19.42 17.29
N PHE A 203 0.74 18.20 17.32
CA PHE A 203 -0.52 17.86 17.93
C PHE A 203 -0.35 16.66 18.88
N ARG A 204 -0.99 16.69 20.01
CA ARG A 204 -1.17 15.52 20.88
C ARG A 204 -2.63 15.47 21.29
N CYS A 205 -3.24 14.31 21.16
CA CYS A 205 -4.61 14.12 21.61
C CYS A 205 -4.66 14.15 23.15
N ASN A 206 -5.45 15.06 23.71
CA ASN A 206 -5.58 15.18 25.16
C ASN A 206 -6.86 14.55 25.70
N THR A 207 -7.74 14.08 24.82
CA THR A 207 -9.04 13.50 25.17
C THR A 207 -9.31 12.25 24.35
N LEU A 208 -9.66 11.18 25.02
CA LEU A 208 -10.24 9.97 24.42
C LEU A 208 -11.55 10.35 23.73
N GLY A 209 -11.62 10.25 22.41
CA GLY A 209 -12.84 10.49 21.67
C GLY A 209 -12.62 11.20 20.33
N ASP A 210 -13.67 11.71 19.75
CA ASP A 210 -13.76 12.26 18.41
C ASP A 210 -12.79 13.45 18.16
N SER A 211 -11.57 13.14 17.73
CA SER A 211 -10.62 14.16 17.27
C SER A 211 -10.63 14.22 15.74
N PRO A 212 -11.09 15.32 15.12
CA PRO A 212 -11.08 15.48 13.69
C PRO A 212 -9.67 15.30 13.06
N ILE A 213 -8.62 15.69 13.81
CA ILE A 213 -7.23 15.54 13.38
C ILE A 213 -6.84 14.06 13.35
N ILE A 214 -7.08 13.31 14.45
CA ILE A 214 -6.75 11.87 14.51
C ILE A 214 -7.52 11.09 13.46
N ASP A 215 -8.77 11.41 13.25
CA ASP A 215 -9.62 10.80 12.24
C ASP A 215 -9.07 11.02 10.83
N GLU A 216 -8.70 12.25 10.51
CA GLU A 216 -8.14 12.58 9.19
C GLU A 216 -6.75 11.99 9.01
N LEU A 217 -5.88 12.01 10.03
CA LEU A 217 -4.58 11.35 9.98
C LEU A 217 -4.72 9.86 9.71
N GLY A 218 -5.64 9.17 10.42
CA GLY A 218 -5.88 7.75 10.21
C GLY A 218 -6.40 7.43 8.81
N ARG A 219 -7.29 8.27 8.28
CA ARG A 219 -7.82 8.15 6.92
C ARG A 219 -6.74 8.34 5.86
N LEU A 220 -5.92 9.38 5.98
CA LEU A 220 -4.84 9.68 5.03
C LEU A 220 -3.74 8.63 5.07
N ARG A 221 -3.36 8.16 6.27
CA ARG A 221 -2.38 7.07 6.45
C ARG A 221 -2.85 5.79 5.77
N GLU A 222 -4.07 5.35 6.09
CA GLU A 222 -4.63 4.14 5.48
C GLU A 222 -4.63 4.24 3.96
N ARG A 223 -5.03 5.38 3.39
CA ARG A 223 -4.98 5.63 1.95
C ARG A 223 -3.57 5.49 1.39
N CYS A 224 -2.59 6.15 2.01
CA CYS A 224 -1.20 6.10 1.56
C CYS A 224 -0.59 4.70 1.70
N TYR A 225 -0.94 3.98 2.76
CA TYR A 225 -0.46 2.62 2.98
C TYR A 225 -1.10 1.60 2.03
N ARG A 226 -2.38 1.76 1.69
CA ARG A 226 -3.01 0.96 0.62
C ARG A 226 -2.28 1.12 -0.71
N ASP A 227 -1.87 2.34 -1.07
CA ASP A 227 -1.17 2.61 -2.32
C ASP A 227 0.15 1.82 -2.46
N ILE A 228 0.77 1.44 -1.35
CA ILE A 228 2.00 0.62 -1.31
C ILE A 228 1.77 -0.84 -0.91
N GLY A 229 0.52 -1.26 -0.72
CA GLY A 229 0.18 -2.64 -0.34
C GLY A 229 0.44 -2.99 1.12
N ALA A 230 0.43 -1.99 2.01
CA ALA A 230 0.61 -2.12 3.45
C ALA A 230 -0.55 -1.52 4.26
N GLY A 231 -1.74 -1.36 3.67
CA GLY A 231 -2.93 -0.87 4.36
C GLY A 231 -3.59 -1.94 5.24
N SER A 232 -4.26 -1.50 6.30
CA SER A 232 -5.00 -2.37 7.21
C SER A 232 -6.31 -2.91 6.62
N GLY A 233 -6.82 -2.29 5.55
CA GLY A 233 -8.12 -2.58 4.94
C GLY A 233 -9.31 -1.92 5.63
N LYS A 234 -9.09 -1.20 6.75
CA LYS A 234 -10.11 -0.46 7.49
C LYS A 234 -10.33 0.93 6.87
N ASP A 235 -11.37 1.64 7.26
CA ASP A 235 -11.61 3.03 6.84
C ASP A 235 -10.45 3.94 7.26
N ARG A 236 -9.86 3.64 8.43
CA ARG A 236 -8.77 4.35 9.07
C ARG A 236 -7.87 3.37 9.79
N ASP A 237 -6.60 3.69 9.88
CA ASP A 237 -5.61 2.86 10.59
C ASP A 237 -5.38 3.32 12.05
N ASN A 238 -6.32 4.06 12.63
CA ASN A 238 -6.22 4.55 14.00
C ASN A 238 -5.99 3.41 14.99
N ASP A 239 -5.11 3.63 15.94
CA ASP A 239 -4.83 2.72 17.04
C ASP A 239 -4.74 3.48 18.39
N VAL A 240 -4.65 2.75 19.48
CA VAL A 240 -4.60 3.31 20.84
C VAL A 240 -3.39 4.22 21.07
N PHE A 241 -2.33 4.09 20.28
CA PHE A 241 -1.14 4.92 20.40
C PHE A 241 -1.32 6.32 19.80
N ASP A 242 -2.31 6.51 18.91
CA ASP A 242 -2.60 7.84 18.37
C ASP A 242 -3.07 8.81 19.43
N GLU A 243 -3.59 8.32 20.57
CA GLU A 243 -4.07 9.13 21.69
C GLU A 243 -2.93 9.64 22.58
N THR A 244 -1.82 8.91 22.66
CA THR A 244 -0.72 9.22 23.59
C THR A 244 0.51 9.81 22.93
N TYR A 245 0.68 9.54 21.64
CA TYR A 245 1.82 10.04 20.86
C TYR A 245 1.58 11.46 20.37
N TYR A 246 2.70 12.13 20.09
CA TYR A 246 2.70 13.39 19.35
C TYR A 246 2.59 13.11 17.84
N HIS A 247 1.93 14.02 17.13
CA HIS A 247 1.84 14.02 15.69
C HIS A 247 2.50 15.29 15.14
N VAL A 248 3.56 15.11 14.34
CA VAL A 248 4.14 16.20 13.54
C VAL A 248 3.43 16.19 12.21
N ILE A 249 2.73 17.29 11.90
CA ILE A 249 1.83 17.43 10.77
C ILE A 249 2.34 18.54 9.86
N LEU A 250 2.48 18.28 8.57
CA LEU A 250 2.70 19.34 7.60
C LEU A 250 1.36 19.75 6.99
N TRP A 251 0.98 20.99 7.26
CA TRP A 251 -0.26 21.63 6.83
C TRP A 251 -0.03 22.64 5.73
N ASP A 252 -0.83 22.60 4.68
CA ASP A 252 -0.89 23.65 3.64
C ASP A 252 -2.16 24.48 3.86
N PRO A 253 -2.03 25.74 4.34
CA PRO A 253 -3.18 26.61 4.59
C PRO A 253 -3.84 27.10 3.29
N SER A 254 -3.16 27.06 2.15
CA SER A 254 -3.72 27.51 0.87
C SER A 254 -4.73 26.51 0.30
N ASP A 255 -4.41 25.23 0.43
CA ASP A 255 -5.27 24.14 -0.02
C ASP A 255 -6.11 23.55 1.14
N GLU A 256 -5.87 24.03 2.39
CA GLU A 256 -6.46 23.53 3.62
C GLU A 256 -6.31 22.01 3.74
N GLU A 257 -5.08 21.51 3.55
CA GLU A 257 -4.80 20.08 3.43
C GLU A 257 -3.58 19.65 4.27
N ILE A 258 -3.67 18.46 4.89
CA ILE A 258 -2.54 17.77 5.51
C ILE A 258 -1.73 17.09 4.41
N LEU A 259 -0.51 17.54 4.14
CA LEU A 259 0.35 16.98 3.09
C LEU A 259 1.01 15.66 3.50
N GLY A 260 1.27 15.52 4.81
CA GLY A 260 1.89 14.36 5.42
C GLY A 260 2.04 14.54 6.91
N ALA A 261 2.36 13.46 7.61
CA ALA A 261 2.60 13.49 9.05
C ALA A 261 3.51 12.35 9.51
N TYR A 262 4.05 12.48 10.71
CA TYR A 262 4.71 11.43 11.49
C TYR A 262 4.18 11.39 12.90
N ARG A 263 4.19 10.18 13.50
CA ARG A 263 3.85 9.95 14.89
C ARG A 263 5.13 9.67 15.68
N LEU A 264 5.29 10.29 16.86
CA LEU A 264 6.49 10.16 17.66
C LEU A 264 6.22 10.31 19.15
N ILE A 265 7.08 9.70 19.99
CA ILE A 265 7.00 9.79 21.46
C ILE A 265 8.39 9.72 22.09
N PRO A 266 8.70 10.58 23.08
CA PRO A 266 9.84 10.38 23.99
C PRO A 266 9.61 9.10 24.82
N VAL A 267 10.40 8.05 24.55
CA VAL A 267 10.15 6.73 25.13
C VAL A 267 10.29 6.74 26.67
N GLY A 268 11.24 7.52 27.21
CA GLY A 268 11.42 7.62 28.67
C GLY A 268 10.17 8.13 29.38
N GLU A 269 9.50 9.13 28.83
CA GLU A 269 8.23 9.66 29.39
C GLU A 269 7.13 8.61 29.29
N GLN A 270 7.02 7.94 28.12
CA GLN A 270 6.00 6.93 27.89
C GLN A 270 6.18 5.72 28.81
N LEU A 271 7.41 5.27 29.03
CA LEU A 271 7.73 4.20 29.98
C LEU A 271 7.32 4.55 31.41
N ALA A 272 7.53 5.80 31.84
CA ALA A 272 7.16 6.26 33.17
C ALA A 272 5.64 6.34 33.38
N GLN A 273 4.89 6.69 32.34
CA GLN A 273 3.42 6.89 32.41
C GLN A 273 2.63 5.62 32.12
N HIS A 274 3.02 4.84 31.12
CA HIS A 274 2.23 3.72 30.57
C HIS A 274 3.01 2.39 30.54
N GLY A 275 4.27 2.38 30.98
CA GLY A 275 5.12 1.21 30.89
C GLY A 275 5.48 0.83 29.45
N ILE A 276 6.06 -0.37 29.28
CA ILE A 276 6.51 -0.86 27.98
C ILE A 276 5.35 -1.09 26.99
N THR A 277 4.15 -1.39 27.49
CA THR A 277 2.95 -1.60 26.68
C THR A 277 2.44 -0.31 26.01
N GLY A 278 2.91 0.84 26.47
CA GLY A 278 2.65 2.14 25.84
C GLY A 278 3.44 2.38 24.55
N LEU A 279 4.34 1.48 24.17
CA LEU A 279 5.13 1.60 22.93
C LEU A 279 4.53 0.77 21.80
N TYR A 280 4.37 1.39 20.63
CA TYR A 280 3.91 0.69 19.42
C TYR A 280 4.85 -0.47 19.07
N SER A 281 6.16 -0.25 19.11
CA SER A 281 7.13 -1.30 18.80
C SER A 281 7.00 -2.53 19.71
N ASN A 282 6.49 -2.37 20.94
CA ASN A 282 6.24 -3.51 21.84
C ASN A 282 5.08 -4.40 21.37
N SER A 283 4.21 -3.92 20.50
CA SER A 283 3.18 -4.77 19.86
C SER A 283 3.75 -5.77 18.85
N LEU A 284 4.98 -5.54 18.39
CA LEU A 284 5.67 -6.35 17.38
C LEU A 284 6.91 -7.07 17.94
N PHE A 285 7.53 -6.51 19.00
CA PHE A 285 8.77 -7.01 19.58
C PHE A 285 8.69 -7.06 21.10
N LYS A 286 9.07 -8.16 21.70
CA LYS A 286 9.17 -8.29 23.15
C LYS A 286 10.54 -7.83 23.62
N TYR A 287 10.62 -6.73 24.35
CA TYR A 287 11.86 -6.19 24.86
C TYR A 287 12.40 -6.95 26.07
N HIS A 288 13.72 -7.07 26.15
CA HIS A 288 14.45 -7.65 27.28
C HIS A 288 14.82 -6.58 28.30
N ASN A 289 15.10 -7.00 29.54
CA ASN A 289 15.41 -6.06 30.64
C ASN A 289 16.63 -5.18 30.37
N ASN A 290 17.62 -5.67 29.62
CA ASN A 290 18.82 -4.91 29.25
C ASN A 290 18.53 -3.78 28.23
N ALA A 291 17.37 -3.74 27.62
CA ALA A 291 16.96 -2.71 26.67
C ALA A 291 16.54 -1.39 27.35
N TYR A 292 16.02 -1.44 28.56
CA TYR A 292 15.36 -0.30 29.20
C TYR A 292 16.24 0.95 29.34
N SER A 293 17.54 0.78 29.65
CA SER A 293 18.49 1.89 29.74
C SER A 293 18.69 2.61 28.41
N CYS A 294 18.65 1.89 27.28
CA CYS A 294 18.72 2.48 25.96
C CYS A 294 17.36 3.06 25.55
N LEU A 295 16.29 2.31 25.79
CA LEU A 295 14.92 2.73 25.44
C LEU A 295 14.55 4.06 26.09
N SER A 296 14.92 4.29 27.36
CA SER A 296 14.63 5.55 28.03
C SER A 296 15.29 6.78 27.39
N GLN A 297 16.26 6.59 26.52
CA GLN A 297 16.96 7.63 25.75
C GLN A 297 16.52 7.64 24.27
N CYS A 298 15.47 6.94 23.89
CA CYS A 298 14.94 6.89 22.53
C CYS A 298 13.77 7.83 22.32
N VAL A 299 13.67 8.41 21.12
CA VAL A 299 12.41 8.90 20.56
C VAL A 299 11.91 7.82 19.60
N GLU A 300 10.75 7.23 19.89
CA GLU A 300 10.11 6.31 18.94
C GLU A 300 9.36 7.11 17.88
N ILE A 301 9.63 6.79 16.59
CA ILE A 301 9.02 7.42 15.44
C ILE A 301 8.36 6.37 14.54
N GLY A 302 7.23 6.72 13.96
CA GLY A 302 6.53 5.81 13.06
C GLY A 302 5.33 6.44 12.38
N ARG A 303 4.53 5.61 11.76
CA ARG A 303 3.30 6.02 11.09
C ARG A 303 3.49 7.19 10.10
N GLY A 304 4.69 7.30 9.51
CA GLY A 304 5.01 8.33 8.53
C GLY A 304 4.25 8.12 7.23
N PHE A 305 3.63 9.18 6.71
CA PHE A 305 3.02 9.16 5.38
C PHE A 305 3.18 10.51 4.70
N ILE A 306 3.18 10.48 3.37
CA ILE A 306 3.09 11.65 2.50
C ILE A 306 2.06 11.32 1.43
N GLN A 307 1.08 12.21 1.23
CA GLN A 307 0.08 12.02 0.19
C GLN A 307 0.72 11.93 -1.20
N LYS A 308 0.21 11.07 -2.04
CA LYS A 308 0.78 10.72 -3.36
C LYS A 308 1.14 11.90 -4.25
N PRO A 309 0.35 13.00 -4.34
CA PRO A 309 0.72 14.17 -5.14
C PRO A 309 2.01 14.85 -4.69
N TYR A 310 2.37 14.69 -3.41
CA TYR A 310 3.48 15.42 -2.77
C TYR A 310 4.75 14.58 -2.55
N GLN A 311 4.75 13.28 -2.91
CA GLN A 311 5.88 12.37 -2.68
C GLN A 311 7.18 12.74 -3.41
N LYS A 312 7.08 13.54 -4.49
CA LYS A 312 8.24 14.02 -5.26
C LYS A 312 8.62 15.48 -4.97
N SER A 313 8.10 16.01 -3.88
CA SER A 313 8.34 17.38 -3.44
C SER A 313 9.23 17.44 -2.19
N ASN A 314 9.42 18.62 -1.62
CA ASN A 314 10.17 18.87 -0.40
C ASN A 314 9.40 18.51 0.91
N VAL A 315 8.19 17.97 0.81
CA VAL A 315 7.34 17.61 1.95
C VAL A 315 8.06 16.68 2.94
N LEU A 316 8.81 15.72 2.43
CA LEU A 316 9.58 14.82 3.28
C LEU A 316 10.66 15.55 4.08
N ASP A 317 11.38 16.46 3.45
CA ASP A 317 12.39 17.29 4.11
C ASP A 317 11.76 18.17 5.20
N TYR A 318 10.62 18.79 4.91
CA TYR A 318 9.88 19.58 5.88
C TYR A 318 9.44 18.76 7.10
N LEU A 319 8.89 17.57 6.89
CA LEU A 319 8.51 16.69 7.98
C LEU A 319 9.69 16.30 8.86
N TRP A 320 10.86 16.00 8.27
CA TRP A 320 12.06 15.69 9.03
C TRP A 320 12.60 16.90 9.80
N ARG A 321 12.50 18.12 9.26
CA ARG A 321 12.78 19.34 10.03
C ARG A 321 11.91 19.40 11.29
N GLY A 322 10.60 19.12 11.17
CA GLY A 322 9.71 19.07 12.31
C GLY A 322 10.07 17.99 13.34
N ILE A 323 10.48 16.82 12.89
CA ILE A 323 10.96 15.74 13.79
C ILE A 323 12.20 16.20 14.54
N PHE A 324 13.18 16.82 13.88
CA PHE A 324 14.39 17.31 14.53
C PHE A 324 14.12 18.53 15.42
N ASP A 325 13.22 19.43 15.04
CA ASP A 325 12.79 20.52 15.90
C ASP A 325 12.12 20.00 17.19
N PHE A 326 11.36 18.92 17.09
CA PHE A 326 10.82 18.22 18.25
C PHE A 326 11.95 17.61 19.11
N ILE A 327 12.89 16.90 18.49
CA ILE A 327 14.02 16.27 19.21
C ILE A 327 14.88 17.29 19.94
N LYS A 328 15.11 18.48 19.38
CA LYS A 328 15.84 19.58 20.04
C LYS A 328 15.22 19.99 21.39
N ARG A 329 13.92 19.76 21.60
CA ARG A 329 13.25 20.01 22.89
C ARG A 329 13.60 18.98 23.97
N TYR A 330 14.20 17.86 23.58
CA TYR A 330 14.52 16.72 24.42
C TYR A 330 16.00 16.32 24.28
N PRO A 331 16.94 17.13 24.74
CA PRO A 331 18.39 16.95 24.50
C PRO A 331 18.96 15.67 25.14
N ASP A 332 18.26 15.08 26.09
CA ASP A 332 18.68 13.84 26.77
C ASP A 332 18.41 12.58 25.92
N TYR A 333 17.63 12.70 24.86
CA TYR A 333 17.32 11.60 23.97
C TYR A 333 18.40 11.48 22.88
N LYS A 334 19.02 10.31 22.80
CA LYS A 334 20.19 10.05 21.96
C LYS A 334 19.92 9.16 20.75
N TYR A 335 18.78 8.49 20.73
CA TYR A 335 18.47 7.48 19.73
C TYR A 335 17.12 7.73 19.09
N LEU A 336 17.02 7.39 17.79
CA LEU A 336 15.76 7.18 17.11
C LEU A 336 15.45 5.69 17.08
N LEU A 337 14.25 5.33 17.52
CA LEU A 337 13.69 3.99 17.45
C LEU A 337 12.54 4.01 16.45
N GLY A 338 12.52 3.10 15.48
CA GLY A 338 11.45 3.09 14.48
C GLY A 338 11.26 1.75 13.83
N VAL A 339 10.04 1.50 13.36
CA VAL A 339 9.70 0.29 12.61
C VAL A 339 9.78 0.58 11.12
N LEU A 340 10.71 -0.08 10.42
CA LEU A 340 10.86 -0.01 8.97
C LEU A 340 10.01 -1.12 8.34
N THR A 341 9.15 -0.76 7.38
CA THR A 341 8.18 -1.69 6.78
C THR A 341 8.58 -2.11 5.37
N ILE A 342 8.62 -3.43 5.12
CA ILE A 342 8.66 -4.01 3.78
C ILE A 342 7.23 -4.45 3.44
N PRO A 343 6.60 -3.89 2.40
CA PRO A 343 5.21 -4.21 2.06
C PRO A 343 4.99 -5.70 1.78
N GLY A 344 3.88 -6.26 2.25
CA GLY A 344 3.51 -7.64 1.96
C GLY A 344 3.14 -7.92 0.52
N SER A 345 2.90 -6.88 -0.27
CA SER A 345 2.76 -6.98 -1.73
C SER A 345 4.06 -7.35 -2.45
N PHE A 346 5.22 -7.22 -1.78
CA PHE A 346 6.49 -7.68 -2.32
C PHE A 346 6.55 -9.21 -2.27
N PRO A 347 7.01 -9.90 -3.32
CA PRO A 347 7.25 -11.33 -3.29
C PRO A 347 8.20 -11.71 -2.16
N GLU A 348 8.02 -12.90 -1.58
CA GLU A 348 8.84 -13.38 -0.46
C GLU A 348 10.35 -13.36 -0.77
N GLU A 349 10.73 -13.67 -2.02
CA GLU A 349 12.13 -13.59 -2.48
C GLU A 349 12.70 -12.16 -2.41
N VAL A 350 11.88 -11.14 -2.69
CA VAL A 350 12.25 -9.73 -2.59
C VAL A 350 12.35 -9.30 -1.13
N GLN A 351 11.41 -9.74 -0.29
CA GLN A 351 11.45 -9.50 1.15
C GLN A 351 12.71 -10.11 1.76
N LYS A 352 13.03 -11.38 1.45
CA LYS A 352 14.24 -12.08 1.92
C LYS A 352 15.51 -11.39 1.45
N LEU A 353 15.55 -10.87 0.21
CA LEU A 353 16.69 -10.14 -0.32
C LEU A 353 16.99 -8.88 0.52
N ILE A 354 15.97 -8.08 0.83
CA ILE A 354 16.11 -6.88 1.67
C ILE A 354 16.58 -7.26 3.09
N VAL A 355 15.92 -8.24 3.71
CA VAL A 355 16.26 -8.69 5.06
C VAL A 355 17.70 -9.25 5.13
N SER A 356 18.13 -10.03 4.14
CA SER A 356 19.48 -10.57 4.08
C SER A 356 20.53 -9.46 4.01
N PHE A 357 20.31 -8.44 3.16
CA PHE A 357 21.20 -7.29 3.06
C PHE A 357 21.32 -6.52 4.39
N TYR A 358 20.16 -6.22 5.03
CA TYR A 358 20.17 -5.46 6.28
C TYR A 358 20.73 -6.25 7.46
N ASN A 359 20.54 -7.55 7.52
CA ASN A 359 21.19 -8.42 8.51
C ASN A 359 22.71 -8.46 8.33
N MET A 360 23.20 -8.33 7.10
CA MET A 360 24.63 -8.33 6.81
C MET A 360 25.32 -6.99 7.15
N TYR A 361 24.70 -5.86 6.75
CA TYR A 361 25.35 -4.56 6.85
C TYR A 361 24.90 -3.68 8.01
N PHE A 362 23.76 -4.00 8.63
CA PHE A 362 23.18 -3.27 9.76
C PHE A 362 22.83 -4.19 10.94
N PRO A 363 23.71 -5.16 11.27
CA PRO A 363 23.43 -6.05 12.39
C PRO A 363 23.48 -5.30 13.70
N SER A 364 22.63 -5.68 14.64
CA SER A 364 22.74 -5.20 16.01
C SER A 364 23.80 -5.99 16.76
N SER A 365 24.67 -5.27 17.48
CA SER A 365 25.62 -5.88 18.43
C SER A 365 24.98 -6.23 19.77
N VAL A 366 23.71 -5.82 19.98
CA VAL A 366 22.98 -6.00 21.24
C VAL A 366 21.68 -6.79 20.99
N ASN A 367 21.36 -7.66 21.93
CA ASN A 367 20.10 -8.40 21.91
C ASN A 367 19.13 -7.71 22.86
N PHE A 368 18.37 -6.73 22.33
CA PHE A 368 17.42 -5.94 23.10
C PHE A 368 15.98 -6.46 23.04
N CYS A 369 15.66 -7.25 22.02
CA CYS A 369 14.29 -7.74 21.84
C CYS A 369 14.23 -9.07 21.09
N THR A 370 13.09 -9.73 21.24
CA THR A 370 12.73 -10.91 20.45
C THR A 370 11.49 -10.55 19.60
N PRO A 371 11.44 -10.89 18.31
CA PRO A 371 10.25 -10.69 17.48
C PRO A 371 9.09 -11.55 17.99
N ILE A 372 7.86 -11.02 17.97
CA ILE A 372 6.67 -11.79 18.38
C ILE A 372 6.35 -12.87 17.34
N GLN A 373 6.49 -12.54 16.07
CA GLN A 373 6.35 -13.50 14.96
C GLN A 373 7.63 -13.52 14.14
N LEU A 374 8.42 -14.55 14.33
CA LEU A 374 9.72 -14.66 13.67
C LEU A 374 9.57 -14.65 12.14
N PHE A 375 10.31 -13.77 11.48
CA PHE A 375 10.56 -13.82 10.05
C PHE A 375 11.99 -14.25 9.81
N THR A 376 12.18 -15.47 9.31
CA THR A 376 13.49 -16.02 8.98
C THR A 376 13.70 -15.96 7.46
N ALA A 377 14.86 -15.49 7.07
CA ALA A 377 15.36 -15.62 5.70
C ALA A 377 16.08 -16.99 5.53
N GLU A 378 15.49 -18.08 6.09
CA GLU A 378 16.09 -19.41 5.98
C GLU A 378 16.37 -19.78 4.53
N GLY A 379 17.58 -20.27 4.26
CA GLY A 379 18.08 -20.57 2.92
C GLY A 379 18.84 -19.44 2.22
N ALA A 380 18.81 -18.19 2.74
CA ALA A 380 19.47 -17.06 2.10
C ALA A 380 20.99 -16.96 2.39
N GLN A 381 21.50 -17.67 3.41
CA GLN A 381 22.92 -17.57 3.76
C GLN A 381 23.85 -18.34 2.83
N SER A 382 23.41 -19.47 2.27
CA SER A 382 24.23 -20.25 1.31
C SER A 382 24.23 -19.68 -0.11
N ASP A 383 23.16 -18.95 -0.48
CA ASP A 383 22.95 -18.41 -1.84
C ASP A 383 22.77 -16.88 -1.84
N SER A 384 23.35 -16.19 -0.84
CA SER A 384 23.27 -14.71 -0.79
C SER A 384 23.99 -14.11 -1.99
N PRO A 385 23.35 -13.21 -2.75
CA PRO A 385 24.02 -12.51 -3.86
C PRO A 385 25.04 -11.46 -3.37
N PHE A 386 25.12 -11.23 -2.07
CA PHE A 386 25.99 -10.23 -1.44
C PHE A 386 27.30 -10.85 -1.00
N SER A 387 28.41 -10.16 -1.31
CA SER A 387 29.76 -10.61 -0.95
C SER A 387 30.08 -10.39 0.52
N GLY A 388 29.47 -9.38 1.15
CA GLY A 388 29.81 -8.91 2.51
C GLY A 388 31.12 -8.14 2.61
N ASN A 389 31.84 -7.98 1.50
CA ASN A 389 33.17 -7.37 1.50
C ASN A 389 33.13 -5.84 1.29
N ASP A 390 32.24 -5.37 0.43
CA ASP A 390 32.07 -3.93 0.12
C ASP A 390 30.59 -3.54 0.11
N PHE A 391 30.26 -2.58 1.00
CA PHE A 391 28.90 -2.06 1.11
C PHE A 391 28.40 -1.40 -0.18
N ARG A 392 29.27 -0.66 -0.90
CA ARG A 392 28.84 0.10 -2.09
C ARG A 392 28.52 -0.84 -3.26
N ASP A 393 29.32 -1.89 -3.42
CA ASP A 393 29.09 -2.87 -4.46
C ASP A 393 27.83 -3.71 -4.17
N ASP A 394 27.69 -4.21 -2.94
CA ASP A 394 26.49 -4.97 -2.56
C ASP A 394 25.24 -4.09 -2.51
N TRP A 395 25.36 -2.78 -2.21
CA TRP A 395 24.25 -1.83 -2.34
C TRP A 395 23.79 -1.67 -3.80
N ARG A 396 24.71 -1.66 -4.77
CA ARG A 396 24.35 -1.64 -6.19
C ARG A 396 23.65 -2.96 -6.56
N VAL A 397 24.23 -4.10 -6.18
CA VAL A 397 23.63 -5.43 -6.40
C VAL A 397 22.21 -5.49 -5.86
N LEU A 398 21.95 -5.04 -4.63
CA LEU A 398 20.61 -4.98 -4.06
C LEU A 398 19.65 -4.17 -4.94
N ASN A 399 20.05 -2.93 -5.28
CA ASN A 399 19.16 -2.04 -6.05
C ASN A 399 18.92 -2.53 -7.47
N ASP A 400 19.90 -3.16 -8.11
CA ASP A 400 19.76 -3.70 -9.46
C ASP A 400 18.85 -4.93 -9.47
N LEU A 401 19.02 -5.86 -8.53
CA LEU A 401 18.14 -7.02 -8.37
C LEU A 401 16.69 -6.63 -8.05
N LEU A 402 16.50 -5.61 -7.19
CA LEU A 402 15.16 -5.09 -6.92
C LEU A 402 14.54 -4.49 -8.18
N ARG A 403 15.31 -3.70 -8.94
CA ARG A 403 14.85 -3.04 -10.16
C ARG A 403 14.54 -4.03 -11.28
N GLU A 404 15.35 -5.09 -11.46
CA GLU A 404 15.10 -6.18 -12.41
C GLU A 404 13.76 -6.88 -12.11
N LYS A 405 13.41 -7.03 -10.83
CA LYS A 405 12.13 -7.59 -10.39
C LYS A 405 10.98 -6.56 -10.42
N GLY A 406 11.25 -5.29 -10.74
CA GLY A 406 10.27 -4.20 -10.83
C GLY A 406 9.90 -3.58 -9.47
N TYR A 407 10.78 -3.70 -8.48
CA TYR A 407 10.61 -3.14 -7.13
C TYR A 407 11.68 -2.09 -6.83
N GLU A 408 11.42 -1.28 -5.82
CA GLU A 408 12.39 -0.35 -5.24
C GLU A 408 12.51 -0.61 -3.74
N LEU A 409 13.69 -0.36 -3.20
CA LEU A 409 13.90 -0.40 -1.76
C LEU A 409 13.00 0.65 -1.07
N PRO A 410 12.21 0.27 -0.04
CA PRO A 410 11.38 1.23 0.67
C PRO A 410 12.21 2.38 1.25
N TRP A 411 11.63 3.59 1.19
CA TRP A 411 12.38 4.81 1.52
C TRP A 411 13.00 4.82 2.94
N PRO A 412 12.30 4.34 4.01
CA PRO A 412 12.90 4.33 5.34
C PRO A 412 14.17 3.48 5.44
N PHE A 413 14.24 2.39 4.68
CA PHE A 413 15.47 1.58 4.56
C PHE A 413 16.59 2.36 3.86
N LYS A 414 16.29 3.06 2.75
CA LYS A 414 17.28 3.93 2.08
C LYS A 414 17.83 5.00 3.04
N GLN A 415 16.97 5.54 3.87
CA GLN A 415 17.32 6.58 4.84
C GLN A 415 18.24 6.04 5.94
N SER A 416 17.86 4.94 6.59
CA SER A 416 18.67 4.32 7.65
C SER A 416 20.09 3.97 7.17
N ALA A 417 20.23 3.56 5.89
CA ALA A 417 21.51 3.23 5.30
C ALA A 417 22.38 4.44 4.93
N LYS A 418 21.78 5.59 4.63
CA LYS A 418 22.49 6.75 4.09
C LYS A 418 22.76 7.85 5.11
N TRP A 419 21.88 8.01 6.09
CA TRP A 419 21.93 9.14 6.99
C TRP A 419 22.93 8.99 8.12
N PHE A 420 23.30 7.78 8.45
CA PHE A 420 24.17 7.49 9.59
C PHE A 420 25.52 6.94 9.12
N SER A 421 26.56 7.28 9.86
CA SER A 421 27.89 6.70 9.72
C SER A 421 27.86 5.20 10.02
N PRO A 422 28.83 4.40 9.57
CA PRO A 422 28.88 2.97 9.87
C PRO A 422 28.72 2.69 11.36
N GLY A 423 27.80 1.76 11.70
CA GLY A 423 27.42 1.43 13.08
C GLY A 423 26.54 2.46 13.78
N GLY A 424 26.09 3.52 13.07
CA GLY A 424 25.16 4.52 13.62
C GLY A 424 23.68 4.14 13.47
N SER A 425 23.38 3.18 12.62
CA SER A 425 22.04 2.60 12.48
C SER A 425 22.13 1.08 12.46
N SER A 426 21.21 0.39 13.13
CA SER A 426 21.17 -1.08 13.20
C SER A 426 19.74 -1.58 13.23
N ILE A 427 19.52 -2.78 12.70
CA ILE A 427 18.25 -3.51 12.81
C ILE A 427 18.37 -4.48 13.99
N LEU A 428 17.51 -4.30 14.97
CA LEU A 428 17.49 -5.14 16.18
C LEU A 428 16.88 -6.53 15.89
N ALA A 429 15.80 -6.58 15.12
CA ALA A 429 15.14 -7.81 14.69
C ALA A 429 14.17 -7.53 13.54
N PHE A 430 13.77 -8.61 12.82
CA PHE A 430 12.66 -8.59 11.87
C PHE A 430 11.51 -9.47 12.36
N THR A 431 10.27 -9.03 12.12
CA THR A 431 9.04 -9.75 12.48
C THR A 431 8.02 -9.67 11.36
N LYS A 432 7.02 -10.56 11.37
CA LYS A 432 5.80 -10.36 10.56
C LYS A 432 4.86 -9.41 11.28
N ASP A 433 4.25 -8.51 10.52
CA ASP A 433 3.19 -7.61 11.00
C ASP A 433 1.88 -7.99 10.28
N ASP A 434 1.03 -8.74 10.98
CA ASP A 434 -0.24 -9.20 10.43
C ASP A 434 -1.24 -8.06 10.24
N ALA A 435 -1.16 -7.00 11.04
CA ALA A 435 -2.07 -5.86 10.95
C ALA A 435 -1.92 -5.08 9.64
N PHE A 436 -0.70 -5.05 9.10
CA PHE A 436 -0.36 -4.37 7.84
C PHE A 436 0.10 -5.33 6.75
N HIS A 437 -0.04 -6.63 6.97
CA HIS A 437 0.39 -7.67 6.03
C HIS A 437 1.80 -7.41 5.50
N SER A 438 2.77 -7.15 6.39
CA SER A 438 4.11 -6.66 6.05
C SER A 438 5.20 -7.36 6.85
N ILE A 439 6.46 -7.12 6.47
CA ILE A 439 7.61 -7.43 7.31
C ILE A 439 8.09 -6.15 7.97
N ALA A 440 8.24 -6.19 9.28
CA ALA A 440 8.66 -5.08 10.11
C ALA A 440 10.08 -5.30 10.63
N GLY A 441 11.00 -4.35 10.39
CA GLY A 441 12.34 -4.32 10.95
C GLY A 441 12.45 -3.25 12.04
N LEU A 442 12.79 -3.62 13.26
CA LEU A 442 13.01 -2.65 14.33
C LEU A 442 14.38 -2.00 14.18
N ASN A 443 14.38 -0.73 13.85
CA ASN A 443 15.59 0.05 13.63
C ASN A 443 15.93 0.91 14.86
N LEU A 444 17.18 0.92 15.24
CA LEU A 444 17.76 1.80 16.25
C LEU A 444 18.88 2.63 15.61
N SER A 445 18.78 3.95 15.67
CA SER A 445 19.76 4.87 15.08
C SER A 445 20.27 5.89 16.12
N ALA A 446 21.59 6.02 16.22
CA ALA A 446 22.25 6.93 17.16
C ALA A 446 22.37 8.34 16.55
N LEU A 447 21.83 9.36 17.21
CA LEU A 447 21.81 10.75 16.70
C LEU A 447 23.20 11.36 16.59
N ASP A 448 24.14 10.98 17.46
CA ASP A 448 25.54 11.40 17.42
C ASP A 448 26.33 10.80 16.25
N LYS A 449 25.77 9.80 15.56
CA LYS A 449 26.32 9.17 14.35
C LYS A 449 25.65 9.64 13.06
N LEU A 450 24.80 10.68 13.14
CA LEU A 450 24.23 11.30 11.96
C LEU A 450 25.36 11.90 11.11
N ASN A 451 25.36 11.64 9.79
CA ASN A 451 26.37 12.17 8.88
C ASN A 451 26.34 13.71 8.89
N GLU A 452 27.49 14.33 8.78
CA GLU A 452 27.70 15.78 8.94
C GLU A 452 26.77 16.62 8.05
N ILE A 453 26.47 16.14 6.83
CA ILE A 453 25.55 16.81 5.89
C ILE A 453 24.15 16.91 6.50
N TYR A 454 23.62 15.82 7.03
CA TYR A 454 22.29 15.78 7.64
C TYR A 454 22.28 16.47 9.01
N PHE A 455 23.36 16.34 9.77
CA PHE A 455 23.52 17.05 11.04
C PHE A 455 23.46 18.57 10.84
N LYS A 456 24.21 19.09 9.88
CA LYS A 456 24.17 20.53 9.54
C LYS A 456 22.80 20.96 9.01
N HIS A 457 22.13 20.11 8.26
CA HIS A 457 20.85 20.44 7.62
C HIS A 457 19.68 20.47 8.61
N TYR A 458 19.67 19.57 9.61
CA TYR A 458 18.53 19.40 10.51
C TYR A 458 18.79 19.87 11.95
N LEU A 459 20.02 19.78 12.45
CA LEU A 459 20.35 20.05 13.86
C LEU A 459 21.16 21.30 14.08
N LYS A 460 21.86 21.81 13.06
CA LYS A 460 22.67 23.00 13.17
C LYS A 460 21.89 24.19 12.57
N ASP A 461 21.12 24.87 13.39
CA ASP A 461 20.65 26.27 13.20
C ASP A 461 21.21 27.13 14.29
#